data_1718f4f30e5638f5c680549da709ea1c
#
_entry.id   1718f4f30e5638f5c680549da709ea1c
#
_cell.length_a   1.000
_cell.length_b   1.000
_cell.length_c   1.000
_cell.angle_alpha   90.00
_cell.angle_beta   90.00
_cell.angle_gamma   90.00
#
_symmetry.space_group_name_H-M   'P 1'
#
loop_
_entity.id
_entity.type
_entity.pdbx_description
1 polymer ?
#
loop_
_entity_poly.entity_id
_entity_poly.type
_entity_poly.pdbx_seq_one_letter_code
_entity_poly.pdbx_strand_id
1 'polypeptide(L)'
;MNIKIPNTLTIGRIIIVPIFVLSFFLPSFYGDLIPFFLFVLASFTDYLDGLLARLFKEESKLGELLDPIADKIIVAAALILLVMNGTIKNYEVIAAIIILTREILISGLREFLAKISIKMPVTGLSKLKTFVQMLSIAILLTGDIGNKIINFQDYNAQTIGIILLWFSAFLTLYTGYDYLIKGIDYAINEDNKK
;
A
#
# COMPACT_ATOMS: atom_id res chain seq x y z
N MET A 1 -5.84 8.86 -29.73
CA MET A 1 -5.59 9.03 -28.28
C MET A 1 -4.24 8.36 -28.01
N ASN A 2 -3.15 9.12 -27.93
CA ASN A 2 -1.83 8.56 -27.65
C ASN A 2 -1.79 8.20 -26.18
N ILE A 3 -2.00 6.93 -25.87
CA ILE A 3 -1.87 6.41 -24.51
C ILE A 3 -0.38 6.36 -24.19
N LYS A 4 0.08 7.23 -23.29
CA LYS A 4 1.48 7.25 -22.85
C LYS A 4 1.75 6.02 -21.98
N ILE A 5 2.96 5.47 -22.04
CA ILE A 5 3.37 4.24 -21.34
C ILE A 5 2.99 4.25 -19.84
N PRO A 6 3.24 5.35 -19.07
CA PRO A 6 2.84 5.38 -17.65
C PRO A 6 1.34 5.15 -17.42
N ASN A 7 0.47 5.76 -18.25
CA ASN A 7 -0.98 5.57 -18.12
C ASN A 7 -1.42 4.12 -18.31
N THR A 8 -0.74 3.39 -19.20
CA THR A 8 -1.07 1.97 -19.47
C THR A 8 -0.78 1.11 -18.26
N LEU A 9 0.31 1.39 -17.54
CA LEU A 9 0.70 0.62 -16.35
C LEU A 9 -0.26 0.91 -15.17
N THR A 10 -0.65 2.16 -14.96
CA THR A 10 -1.64 2.53 -13.92
C THR A 10 -3.01 1.90 -14.19
N ILE A 11 -3.50 1.95 -15.43
CA ILE A 11 -4.76 1.30 -15.81
C ILE A 11 -4.65 -0.21 -15.66
N GLY A 12 -3.52 -0.80 -16.08
CA GLY A 12 -3.23 -2.22 -15.89
C GLY A 12 -3.31 -2.63 -14.41
N ARG A 13 -2.78 -1.81 -13.50
CA ARG A 13 -2.85 -2.04 -12.05
C ARG A 13 -4.28 -2.03 -11.52
N ILE A 14 -5.12 -1.11 -11.97
CA ILE A 14 -6.54 -1.08 -11.60
C ILE A 14 -7.27 -2.35 -12.08
N ILE A 15 -6.93 -2.85 -13.28
CA ILE A 15 -7.50 -4.09 -13.81
C ILE A 15 -6.99 -5.32 -13.05
N ILE A 16 -5.75 -5.29 -12.55
CA ILE A 16 -5.19 -6.39 -11.74
C ILE A 16 -5.97 -6.55 -10.41
N VAL A 17 -6.52 -5.48 -9.83
CA VAL A 17 -7.21 -5.58 -8.52
C VAL A 17 -8.38 -6.57 -8.53
N PRO A 18 -9.36 -6.52 -9.44
CA PRO A 18 -10.42 -7.52 -9.45
C PRO A 18 -9.90 -8.93 -9.73
N ILE A 19 -8.86 -9.11 -10.54
CA ILE A 19 -8.24 -10.42 -10.80
C ILE A 19 -7.57 -10.92 -9.50
N PHE A 20 -6.88 -10.05 -8.77
CA PHE A 20 -6.30 -10.33 -7.48
C PHE A 20 -7.36 -10.78 -6.47
N VAL A 21 -8.48 -10.06 -6.37
CA VAL A 21 -9.60 -10.44 -5.49
C VAL A 21 -10.15 -11.82 -5.85
N LEU A 22 -10.42 -12.06 -7.12
CA LEU A 22 -10.94 -13.34 -7.59
C LEU A 22 -9.97 -14.50 -7.37
N SER A 23 -8.67 -14.25 -7.42
CA SER A 23 -7.66 -15.29 -7.22
C SER A 23 -7.65 -15.89 -5.80
N PHE A 24 -8.16 -15.16 -4.79
CA PHE A 24 -8.32 -15.69 -3.43
C PHE A 24 -9.36 -16.81 -3.30
N PHE A 25 -10.27 -16.92 -4.25
CA PHE A 25 -11.30 -17.96 -4.27
C PHE A 25 -10.88 -19.20 -5.02
N LEU A 26 -9.64 -19.26 -5.51
CA LEU A 26 -9.07 -20.44 -6.14
C LEU A 26 -8.70 -21.50 -5.09
N PRO A 27 -8.70 -22.80 -5.45
CA PRO A 27 -8.39 -23.87 -4.51
C PRO A 27 -6.95 -23.81 -3.98
N SER A 28 -6.80 -23.98 -2.65
CA SER A 28 -5.56 -24.25 -1.93
C SER A 28 -4.28 -23.63 -2.56
N PHE A 29 -3.45 -24.43 -3.22
CA PHE A 29 -2.15 -23.99 -3.77
C PHE A 29 -2.21 -22.74 -4.66
N TYR A 30 -3.20 -22.67 -5.56
CA TYR A 30 -3.35 -21.52 -6.46
C TYR A 30 -3.89 -20.29 -5.72
N GLY A 31 -4.71 -20.48 -4.67
CA GLY A 31 -5.26 -19.42 -3.83
C GLY A 31 -4.21 -18.71 -2.99
N ASP A 32 -3.07 -19.32 -2.71
CA ASP A 32 -1.93 -18.69 -2.03
C ASP A 32 -0.95 -18.09 -3.05
N LEU A 33 -0.63 -18.82 -4.10
CA LEU A 33 0.44 -18.47 -5.03
C LEU A 33 0.08 -17.32 -5.97
N ILE A 34 -1.11 -17.37 -6.57
CA ILE A 34 -1.54 -16.36 -7.56
C ILE A 34 -1.72 -14.97 -6.92
N PRO A 35 -2.41 -14.83 -5.76
CA PRO A 35 -2.48 -13.53 -5.09
C PRO A 35 -1.11 -12.96 -4.71
N PHE A 36 -0.20 -13.81 -4.23
CA PHE A 36 1.16 -13.39 -3.92
C PHE A 36 1.86 -12.78 -5.15
N PHE A 37 1.86 -13.51 -6.29
CA PHE A 37 2.51 -13.01 -7.50
C PHE A 37 1.83 -11.76 -8.08
N LEU A 38 0.50 -11.69 -8.07
CA LEU A 38 -0.23 -10.51 -8.53
C LEU A 38 0.06 -9.28 -7.67
N PHE A 39 0.14 -9.45 -6.35
CA PHE A 39 0.49 -8.37 -5.43
C PHE A 39 1.93 -7.89 -5.64
N VAL A 40 2.89 -8.81 -5.73
CA VAL A 40 4.30 -8.48 -5.99
C VAL A 40 4.45 -7.80 -7.36
N LEU A 41 3.79 -8.31 -8.39
CA LEU A 41 3.81 -7.71 -9.73
C LEU A 41 3.24 -6.29 -9.71
N ALA A 42 2.09 -6.07 -9.07
CA ALA A 42 1.48 -4.75 -8.96
C ALA A 42 2.38 -3.77 -8.18
N SER A 43 3.00 -4.24 -7.09
CA SER A 43 3.94 -3.43 -6.29
C SER A 43 5.20 -3.07 -7.07
N PHE A 44 5.71 -4.01 -7.87
CA PHE A 44 6.89 -3.80 -8.69
C PHE A 44 6.61 -2.85 -9.87
N THR A 45 5.45 -3.00 -10.52
CA THR A 45 5.03 -2.09 -11.59
C THR A 45 4.83 -0.66 -11.08
N ASP A 46 4.30 -0.47 -9.86
CA ASP A 46 4.20 0.85 -9.22
C ASP A 46 5.57 1.53 -9.05
N TYR A 47 6.54 0.77 -8.54
CA TYR A 47 7.91 1.28 -8.42
C TYR A 47 8.52 1.65 -9.78
N LEU A 48 8.31 0.83 -10.81
CA LEU A 48 8.77 1.10 -12.17
C LEU A 48 8.12 2.33 -12.77
N ASP A 49 6.80 2.51 -12.59
CA ASP A 49 6.08 3.68 -13.08
C ASP A 49 6.65 4.96 -12.53
N GLY A 50 6.86 5.02 -11.22
CA GLY A 50 7.46 6.17 -10.56
C GLY A 50 8.91 6.44 -11.03
N LEU A 51 9.65 5.42 -11.46
CA LEU A 51 11.00 5.56 -12.00
C LEU A 51 10.98 6.02 -13.46
N LEU A 52 10.12 5.42 -14.29
CA LEU A 52 9.97 5.75 -15.71
C LEU A 52 9.39 7.15 -15.91
N ALA A 53 8.38 7.54 -15.14
CA ALA A 53 7.78 8.89 -15.20
C ALA A 53 8.83 9.98 -14.92
N ARG A 54 9.73 9.73 -13.94
CA ARG A 54 10.85 10.65 -13.66
C ARG A 54 11.91 10.69 -14.76
N LEU A 55 12.23 9.55 -15.38
CA LEU A 55 13.23 9.46 -16.44
C LEU A 55 12.74 10.10 -17.74
N PHE A 56 11.49 9.87 -18.13
CA PHE A 56 10.94 10.33 -19.41
C PHE A 56 10.26 11.70 -19.31
N LYS A 57 10.09 12.27 -18.10
CA LYS A 57 9.36 13.53 -17.86
C LYS A 57 7.96 13.55 -18.50
N GLU A 58 7.36 12.38 -18.61
CA GLU A 58 6.04 12.18 -19.23
C GLU A 58 4.98 11.94 -18.15
N GLU A 59 4.69 12.97 -17.37
CA GLU A 59 3.55 12.93 -16.46
C GLU A 59 2.26 13.24 -17.22
N SER A 60 1.22 12.44 -16.99
CA SER A 60 -0.11 12.72 -17.53
C SER A 60 -1.06 13.07 -16.39
N LYS A 61 -1.99 13.99 -16.62
CA LYS A 61 -3.01 14.36 -15.62
C LYS A 61 -3.85 13.18 -15.15
N LEU A 62 -4.06 12.18 -16.00
CA LEU A 62 -4.82 10.99 -15.69
C LEU A 62 -4.00 10.02 -14.81
N GLY A 63 -2.71 9.86 -15.07
CA GLY A 63 -1.79 9.11 -14.21
C GLY A 63 -1.66 9.76 -12.83
N GLU A 64 -1.43 11.08 -12.78
CA GLU A 64 -1.35 11.83 -11.53
C GLU A 64 -2.59 11.65 -10.63
N LEU A 65 -3.78 11.50 -11.24
CA LEU A 65 -5.01 11.22 -10.51
C LEU A 65 -5.14 9.75 -10.09
N LEU A 66 -4.81 8.82 -10.98
CA LEU A 66 -5.10 7.39 -10.78
C LEU A 66 -4.02 6.66 -9.96
N ASP A 67 -2.75 7.08 -10.02
CA ASP A 67 -1.65 6.45 -9.31
C ASP A 67 -1.87 6.37 -7.78
N PRO A 68 -2.23 7.49 -7.09
CA PRO A 68 -2.48 7.43 -5.65
C PRO A 68 -3.70 6.56 -5.28
N ILE A 69 -4.62 6.34 -6.20
CA ILE A 69 -5.81 5.52 -6.01
C ILE A 69 -5.46 4.05 -6.18
N ALA A 70 -4.79 3.70 -7.28
CA ALA A 70 -4.43 2.32 -7.62
C ALA A 70 -3.55 1.66 -6.55
N ASP A 71 -2.53 2.39 -6.06
CA ASP A 71 -1.63 1.94 -5.00
C ASP A 71 -2.38 1.59 -3.69
N LYS A 72 -3.38 2.38 -3.31
CA LYS A 72 -4.12 2.14 -2.07
C LYS A 72 -5.18 1.04 -2.20
N ILE A 73 -5.81 0.92 -3.35
CA ILE A 73 -6.85 -0.09 -3.56
C ILE A 73 -6.27 -1.50 -3.42
N ILE A 74 -5.09 -1.78 -3.97
CA ILE A 74 -4.51 -3.13 -3.88
C ILE A 74 -4.08 -3.48 -2.47
N VAL A 75 -3.52 -2.53 -1.71
CA VAL A 75 -3.17 -2.72 -0.29
C VAL A 75 -4.43 -2.94 0.55
N ALA A 76 -5.49 -2.14 0.33
CA ALA A 76 -6.76 -2.28 1.02
C ALA A 76 -7.40 -3.64 0.72
N ALA A 77 -7.46 -4.04 -0.55
CA ALA A 77 -7.98 -5.34 -0.95
C ALA A 77 -7.19 -6.49 -0.30
N ALA A 78 -5.86 -6.42 -0.31
CA ALA A 78 -5.01 -7.45 0.30
C ALA A 78 -5.27 -7.59 1.82
N LEU A 79 -5.30 -6.48 2.56
CA LEU A 79 -5.55 -6.53 4.01
C LEU A 79 -6.95 -7.05 4.33
N ILE A 80 -7.99 -6.62 3.59
CA ILE A 80 -9.36 -7.09 3.77
C ILE A 80 -9.45 -8.61 3.50
N LEU A 81 -8.83 -9.09 2.43
CA LEU A 81 -8.84 -10.51 2.06
C LEU A 81 -8.05 -11.38 3.05
N LEU A 82 -6.92 -10.88 3.57
CA LEU A 82 -6.15 -11.54 4.62
C LEU A 82 -6.91 -11.61 5.96
N VAL A 83 -7.77 -10.65 6.25
CA VAL A 83 -8.69 -10.71 7.38
C VAL A 83 -9.83 -11.69 7.10
N MET A 84 -10.40 -11.65 5.89
CA MET A 84 -11.50 -12.54 5.49
C MET A 84 -11.11 -14.02 5.55
N ASN A 85 -9.92 -14.38 5.09
CA ASN A 85 -9.45 -15.78 5.11
C ASN A 85 -8.88 -16.23 6.47
N GLY A 86 -8.83 -15.34 7.48
CA GLY A 86 -8.35 -15.64 8.82
C GLY A 86 -6.83 -15.71 8.98
N THR A 87 -6.05 -15.27 7.99
CA THR A 87 -4.59 -15.10 8.12
C THR A 87 -4.26 -14.00 9.13
N ILE A 88 -5.00 -12.89 9.07
CA ILE A 88 -4.99 -11.81 10.07
C ILE A 88 -6.27 -11.95 10.90
N LYS A 89 -6.12 -12.26 12.20
CA LYS A 89 -7.25 -12.55 13.09
C LYS A 89 -7.09 -11.90 14.47
N ASN A 90 -8.17 -11.91 15.25
CA ASN A 90 -8.15 -11.40 16.62
C ASN A 90 -7.60 -9.97 16.72
N TYR A 91 -6.64 -9.73 17.62
CA TYR A 91 -6.03 -8.41 17.82
C TYR A 91 -5.17 -7.91 16.64
N GLU A 92 -4.74 -8.81 15.76
CA GLU A 92 -3.93 -8.48 14.58
C GLU A 92 -4.72 -7.62 13.57
N VAL A 93 -6.05 -7.73 13.56
CA VAL A 93 -6.96 -6.91 12.75
C VAL A 93 -6.81 -5.43 13.08
N ILE A 94 -6.45 -5.08 14.33
CA ILE A 94 -6.21 -3.70 14.75
C ILE A 94 -5.07 -3.08 13.93
N ALA A 95 -3.98 -3.84 13.70
CA ALA A 95 -2.87 -3.35 12.89
C ALA A 95 -3.29 -3.05 11.44
N ALA A 96 -4.12 -3.92 10.85
CA ALA A 96 -4.66 -3.71 9.50
C ALA A 96 -5.55 -2.44 9.44
N ILE A 97 -6.42 -2.25 10.44
CA ILE A 97 -7.28 -1.06 10.54
C ILE A 97 -6.45 0.22 10.68
N ILE A 98 -5.42 0.22 11.53
CA ILE A 98 -4.51 1.35 11.71
C ILE A 98 -3.86 1.73 10.39
N ILE A 99 -3.33 0.75 9.67
CA ILE A 99 -2.68 0.96 8.37
C ILE A 99 -3.67 1.58 7.37
N LEU A 100 -4.84 0.98 7.19
CA LEU A 100 -5.85 1.45 6.23
C LEU A 100 -6.36 2.85 6.56
N THR A 101 -6.73 3.09 7.81
CA THR A 101 -7.25 4.38 8.25
C THR A 101 -6.24 5.49 8.00
N ARG A 102 -4.97 5.25 8.36
CA ARG A 102 -3.91 6.23 8.14
C ARG A 102 -3.63 6.44 6.64
N GLU A 103 -3.62 5.38 5.82
CA GLU A 103 -3.40 5.53 4.37
C GLU A 103 -4.43 6.46 3.74
N ILE A 104 -5.70 6.29 4.10
CA ILE A 104 -6.79 7.12 3.60
C ILE A 104 -6.65 8.56 4.12
N LEU A 105 -6.43 8.72 5.43
CA LEU A 105 -6.37 10.02 6.09
C LEU A 105 -5.21 10.88 5.57
N ILE A 106 -4.00 10.33 5.53
CA ILE A 106 -2.81 11.08 5.06
C ILE A 106 -2.87 11.35 3.56
N SER A 107 -3.50 10.46 2.78
CA SER A 107 -3.72 10.71 1.38
C SER A 107 -4.64 11.90 1.14
N GLY A 108 -5.78 11.93 1.84
CA GLY A 108 -6.71 13.04 1.75
C GLY A 108 -6.07 14.36 2.19
N LEU A 109 -5.28 14.34 3.27
CA LEU A 109 -4.56 15.50 3.76
C LEU A 109 -3.53 16.01 2.72
N ARG A 110 -2.76 15.10 2.11
CA ARG A 110 -1.80 15.48 1.06
C ARG A 110 -2.47 16.08 -0.16
N GLU A 111 -3.59 15.50 -0.58
CA GLU A 111 -4.35 16.02 -1.71
C GLU A 111 -4.93 17.41 -1.42
N PHE A 112 -5.46 17.61 -0.20
CA PHE A 112 -5.93 18.92 0.25
C PHE A 112 -4.81 19.96 0.25
N LEU A 113 -3.65 19.64 0.84
CA LEU A 113 -2.50 20.55 0.90
C LEU A 113 -1.92 20.85 -0.49
N ALA A 114 -1.93 19.88 -1.41
CA ALA A 114 -1.51 20.09 -2.78
C ALA A 114 -2.40 21.12 -3.52
N LYS A 115 -3.72 21.12 -3.27
CA LYS A 115 -4.65 22.11 -3.83
C LYS A 115 -4.34 23.54 -3.40
N ILE A 116 -3.81 23.74 -2.20
CA ILE A 116 -3.34 25.03 -1.69
C ILE A 116 -1.84 25.25 -1.92
N SER A 117 -1.24 24.52 -2.86
CA SER A 117 0.16 24.63 -3.29
C SER A 117 1.20 24.32 -2.20
N ILE A 118 0.84 23.65 -1.13
CA ILE A 118 1.73 23.21 -0.06
C ILE A 118 2.23 21.79 -0.35
N LYS A 119 3.54 21.64 -0.58
CA LYS A 119 4.18 20.32 -0.76
C LYS A 119 4.80 19.84 0.53
N MET A 120 4.30 18.73 1.06
CA MET A 120 4.91 18.08 2.21
C MET A 120 6.02 17.11 1.76
N PRO A 121 7.24 17.24 2.32
CA PRO A 121 8.35 16.37 1.95
C PRO A 121 8.11 14.92 2.43
N VAL A 122 8.50 13.97 1.61
CA VAL A 122 8.47 12.55 1.97
C VAL A 122 9.71 12.22 2.81
N THR A 123 9.53 11.77 4.03
CA THR A 123 10.63 11.39 4.93
C THR A 123 11.16 9.98 4.61
N GLY A 124 12.42 9.69 5.00
CA GLY A 124 12.99 8.35 4.88
C GLY A 124 12.19 7.29 5.64
N LEU A 125 11.65 7.65 6.81
CA LEU A 125 10.78 6.77 7.61
C LEU A 125 9.47 6.42 6.89
N SER A 126 8.92 7.35 6.10
CA SER A 126 7.73 7.07 5.29
C SER A 126 8.00 6.06 4.18
N LYS A 127 9.21 6.05 3.62
CA LYS A 127 9.64 5.04 2.62
C LYS A 127 9.84 3.67 3.29
N LEU A 128 10.53 3.65 4.43
CA LEU A 128 10.75 2.42 5.22
C LEU A 128 9.42 1.79 5.62
N LYS A 129 8.48 2.58 6.15
CA LYS A 129 7.14 2.13 6.51
C LYS A 129 6.45 1.42 5.35
N THR A 130 6.45 2.04 4.15
CA THR A 130 5.79 1.45 2.97
C THR A 130 6.47 0.15 2.56
N PHE A 131 7.80 0.11 2.56
CA PHE A 131 8.55 -1.11 2.24
C PHE A 131 8.22 -2.25 3.21
N VAL A 132 8.24 -2.01 4.53
CA VAL A 132 7.93 -3.02 5.56
C VAL A 132 6.48 -3.49 5.43
N GLN A 133 5.55 -2.59 5.16
CA GLN A 133 4.14 -2.90 4.95
C GLN A 133 3.94 -3.83 3.73
N MET A 134 4.54 -3.49 2.59
CA MET A 134 4.45 -4.31 1.38
C MET A 134 5.09 -5.68 1.57
N LEU A 135 6.24 -5.74 2.25
CA LEU A 135 6.92 -6.99 2.59
C LEU A 135 6.05 -7.87 3.52
N SER A 136 5.46 -7.28 4.56
CA SER A 136 4.56 -7.97 5.47
C SER A 136 3.38 -8.60 4.73
N ILE A 137 2.68 -7.80 3.90
CA ILE A 137 1.53 -8.26 3.12
C ILE A 137 1.95 -9.38 2.16
N ALA A 138 3.08 -9.21 1.44
CA ALA A 138 3.58 -10.23 0.53
C ALA A 138 3.85 -11.56 1.25
N ILE A 139 4.49 -11.54 2.43
CA ILE A 139 4.73 -12.74 3.23
C ILE A 139 3.41 -13.38 3.68
N LEU A 140 2.45 -12.60 4.16
CA LEU A 140 1.15 -13.11 4.60
C LEU A 140 0.34 -13.74 3.45
N LEU A 141 0.49 -13.22 2.23
CA LEU A 141 -0.15 -13.76 1.03
C LEU A 141 0.40 -15.13 0.60
N THR A 142 1.58 -15.52 1.06
CA THR A 142 2.13 -16.86 0.75
C THR A 142 1.37 -17.99 1.44
N GLY A 143 0.55 -17.70 2.44
CA GLY A 143 -0.33 -18.65 3.12
C GLY A 143 0.38 -19.90 3.62
N ASP A 144 -0.25 -21.06 3.38
CA ASP A 144 0.28 -22.37 3.80
C ASP A 144 1.59 -22.76 3.08
N ILE A 145 1.80 -22.27 1.86
CA ILE A 145 3.04 -22.51 1.10
C ILE A 145 4.21 -21.84 1.83
N GLY A 146 4.03 -20.58 2.18
CA GLY A 146 5.06 -19.84 2.92
C GLY A 146 5.37 -20.49 4.27
N ASN A 147 4.36 -20.94 4.98
CA ASN A 147 4.52 -21.64 6.27
C ASN A 147 5.29 -22.96 6.14
N LYS A 148 5.18 -23.66 5.01
CA LYS A 148 5.96 -24.90 4.75
C LYS A 148 7.41 -24.60 4.36
N ILE A 149 7.66 -23.51 3.65
CA ILE A 149 9.02 -23.13 3.20
C ILE A 149 9.79 -22.47 4.35
N ILE A 150 9.15 -21.55 5.04
CA ILE A 150 9.73 -20.80 6.17
C ILE A 150 9.22 -21.45 7.46
N ASN A 151 9.90 -22.49 7.88
CA ASN A 151 9.63 -23.16 9.16
C ASN A 151 10.94 -23.25 9.93
N PHE A 152 11.24 -22.19 10.69
CA PHE A 152 12.47 -22.11 11.46
C PHE A 152 12.14 -22.09 12.95
N GLN A 153 12.34 -23.22 13.62
CA GLN A 153 11.97 -23.45 15.02
C GLN A 153 10.48 -23.15 15.27
N ASP A 154 10.17 -22.09 16.01
CA ASP A 154 8.80 -21.66 16.34
C ASP A 154 8.23 -20.56 15.41
N TYR A 155 8.99 -20.13 14.40
CA TYR A 155 8.63 -19.04 13.49
C TYR A 155 8.29 -19.57 12.11
N ASN A 156 7.04 -19.36 11.70
CA ASN A 156 6.58 -19.62 10.35
C ASN A 156 6.37 -18.29 9.58
N ALA A 157 6.11 -18.37 8.29
CA ALA A 157 5.89 -17.19 7.44
C ALA A 157 4.78 -16.28 8.00
N GLN A 158 3.69 -16.86 8.49
CA GLN A 158 2.58 -16.11 9.07
C GLN A 158 3.03 -15.30 10.30
N THR A 159 3.78 -15.91 11.23
CA THR A 159 4.29 -15.22 12.43
C THR A 159 5.20 -14.05 12.06
N ILE A 160 6.12 -14.26 11.11
CA ILE A 160 7.02 -13.20 10.61
C ILE A 160 6.20 -12.08 9.95
N GLY A 161 5.24 -12.42 9.11
CA GLY A 161 4.35 -11.47 8.45
C GLY A 161 3.57 -10.61 9.45
N ILE A 162 3.02 -11.21 10.50
CA ILE A 162 2.29 -10.49 11.55
C ILE A 162 3.20 -9.56 12.35
N ILE A 163 4.41 -10.00 12.71
CA ILE A 163 5.39 -9.13 13.39
C ILE A 163 5.70 -7.90 12.52
N LEU A 164 5.94 -8.11 11.23
CA LEU A 164 6.19 -7.01 10.29
C LEU A 164 4.95 -6.12 10.11
N LEU A 165 3.74 -6.68 10.15
CA LEU A 165 2.48 -5.93 10.08
C LEU A 165 2.36 -4.95 11.26
N TRP A 166 2.58 -5.43 12.48
CA TRP A 166 2.59 -4.59 13.67
C TRP A 166 3.69 -3.52 13.62
N PHE A 167 4.90 -3.91 13.21
CA PHE A 167 5.99 -2.96 13.06
C PHE A 167 5.64 -1.85 12.05
N SER A 168 5.05 -2.22 10.91
CA SER A 168 4.58 -1.23 9.94
C SER A 168 3.44 -0.36 10.48
N ALA A 169 2.53 -0.90 11.30
CA ALA A 169 1.46 -0.15 11.94
C ALA A 169 2.03 0.91 12.91
N PHE A 170 3.04 0.56 13.72
CA PHE A 170 3.74 1.52 14.58
C PHE A 170 4.42 2.64 13.80
N LEU A 171 5.19 2.29 12.76
CA LEU A 171 5.81 3.28 11.88
C LEU A 171 4.76 4.17 11.19
N THR A 172 3.63 3.58 10.86
CA THR A 172 2.49 4.25 10.23
C THR A 172 1.85 5.26 11.15
N LEU A 173 1.65 4.95 12.43
CA LEU A 173 1.15 5.89 13.43
C LEU A 173 2.15 7.03 13.69
N TYR A 174 3.41 6.69 13.89
CA TYR A 174 4.46 7.68 14.15
C TYR A 174 4.59 8.69 13.00
N THR A 175 4.72 8.19 11.77
CA THR A 175 4.82 9.08 10.60
C THR A 175 3.53 9.81 10.30
N GLY A 176 2.37 9.20 10.58
CA GLY A 176 1.06 9.80 10.41
C GLY A 176 0.83 10.98 11.35
N TYR A 177 1.22 10.84 12.61
CA TYR A 177 1.13 11.91 13.62
C TYR A 177 1.94 13.14 13.20
N ASP A 178 3.19 12.96 12.78
CA ASP A 178 4.05 14.07 12.31
C ASP A 178 3.43 14.79 11.09
N TYR A 179 2.85 14.02 10.15
CA TYR A 179 2.16 14.60 9.00
C TYR A 179 0.89 15.35 9.36
N LEU A 180 0.11 14.85 10.31
CA LEU A 180 -1.13 15.48 10.75
C LEU A 180 -0.85 16.83 11.41
N ILE A 181 0.08 16.87 12.37
CA ILE A 181 0.41 18.13 13.06
C ILE A 181 0.89 19.17 12.04
N LYS A 182 1.88 18.84 11.22
CA LYS A 182 2.41 19.77 10.22
C LYS A 182 1.34 20.20 9.22
N GLY A 183 0.48 19.27 8.80
CA GLY A 183 -0.58 19.56 7.84
C GLY A 183 -1.65 20.50 8.39
N ILE A 184 -2.05 20.31 9.66
CA ILE A 184 -3.00 21.18 10.35
C ILE A 184 -2.41 22.57 10.55
N ASP A 185 -1.15 22.67 11.00
CA ASP A 185 -0.47 23.95 11.18
C ASP A 185 -0.40 24.75 9.86
N TYR A 186 -0.11 24.08 8.75
CA TYR A 186 -0.11 24.74 7.45
C TYR A 186 -1.51 25.20 7.04
N ALA A 187 -2.55 24.40 7.26
CA ALA A 187 -3.92 24.77 6.93
C ALA A 187 -4.40 26.00 7.72
N ILE A 188 -4.14 26.05 9.03
CA ILE A 188 -4.52 27.17 9.90
C ILE A 188 -3.76 28.45 9.52
N ASN A 189 -2.47 28.35 9.21
CA ASN A 189 -1.65 29.51 8.85
C ASN A 189 -2.05 30.11 7.49
N GLU A 190 -2.61 29.33 6.57
CA GLU A 190 -3.16 29.81 5.29
C GLU A 190 -4.48 30.56 5.50
N ASP A 191 -5.37 30.06 6.36
CA ASP A 191 -6.63 30.73 6.66
C ASP A 191 -6.43 32.09 7.33
N ASN A 192 -5.38 32.22 8.15
CA ASN A 192 -5.02 33.49 8.80
C ASN A 192 -4.36 34.53 7.86
N LYS A 193 -4.00 34.15 6.63
CA LYS A 193 -3.43 35.05 5.62
C LYS A 193 -4.45 35.65 4.66
N LYS A 194 -5.70 35.17 4.71
CA LYS A 194 -6.83 35.71 3.93
C LYS A 194 -7.63 36.70 4.74
#